data_d31f268b836160c008c8b130cd1e363c
#
_entry.id   d31f268b836160c008c8b130cd1e363c
#
_cell.length_a   1.000
_cell.length_b   1.000
_cell.length_c   1.000
_cell.angle_alpha   90.00
_cell.angle_beta   90.00
_cell.angle_gamma   90.00
#
_symmetry.space_group_name_H-M   'P 1'
#
loop_
_entity.id
_entity.type
_entity.pdbx_description
1 polymer ?
#
loop_
_entity_poly.entity_id
_entity_poly.type
_entity_poly.pdbx_seq_one_letter_code
_entity_poly.pdbx_strand_id
1 'polypeptide(L)'
;LEFADKSLLSDKDFILSLPNKIYIPVRGNDNAFSILGDKLKKDHDIVTKAIAMDCNLYQDLPKNLKEDSLIFTEALKDTSFASRKSLPLMVENAPSIITQDIDTCQKIISKDLSFFEYLPKSIQSNKQIISFWSKLETKNYSELDEKDLIIFLSFISRDQKSWFRENEETTAQTLKKINTIEGAKSIVTYLGDLESDVFQNLDAKLLTNEEVLNAAVNAKPTYTKAPSIMEYIVSNIQEIYNRREYIEKVLRKYGSLMEFLPDNLKNDKVLAEIAIKQDYSCFKYLSEELKDNDQIINCLVLALLQKKIESSSNSFYGDILEFASNRIKENLEIAKKLSNYGYVMIGFNTDKDIVVNALKHNPYADFGDIWDFDIAQIANISRFNLDNDNVKHIVNNKEMMGMQLILAINSSSNLVEDTKPYFDKLNYDWITDNNIGVEDEYGYGYDY
;
A
#
# COMPACT_ATOMS: atom_id res chain seq x y z
N LEU A 1 -12.37 -18.13 15.04
CA LEU A 1 -12.19 -18.68 16.39
C LEU A 1 -13.37 -19.56 16.85
N GLU A 2 -14.60 -19.33 16.39
CA GLU A 2 -15.79 -20.13 16.78
C GLU A 2 -15.60 -21.66 16.65
N PHE A 3 -14.78 -22.09 15.69
CA PHE A 3 -14.49 -23.52 15.46
C PHE A 3 -13.13 -23.94 16.06
N ALA A 4 -12.47 -23.07 16.84
CA ALA A 4 -11.21 -23.44 17.47
C ALA A 4 -11.44 -24.33 18.70
N ASP A 5 -10.50 -25.24 18.95
CA ASP A 5 -10.51 -26.05 20.17
C ASP A 5 -10.42 -25.17 21.41
N LYS A 6 -11.11 -25.57 22.49
CA LYS A 6 -11.14 -24.82 23.77
C LYS A 6 -9.74 -24.62 24.37
N SER A 7 -8.82 -25.54 24.12
CA SER A 7 -7.42 -25.38 24.54
C SER A 7 -6.76 -24.20 23.89
N LEU A 8 -6.96 -23.97 22.58
CA LEU A 8 -6.45 -22.83 21.83
C LEU A 8 -7.10 -21.52 22.28
N LEU A 9 -8.38 -21.52 22.61
CA LEU A 9 -9.09 -20.36 23.15
C LEU A 9 -8.64 -19.97 24.56
N SER A 10 -7.81 -20.79 25.20
CA SER A 10 -7.22 -20.55 26.52
C SER A 10 -5.69 -20.37 26.45
N ASP A 11 -5.10 -20.44 25.25
CA ASP A 11 -3.67 -20.26 25.01
C ASP A 11 -3.36 -18.78 24.68
N LYS A 12 -2.63 -18.11 25.59
CA LYS A 12 -2.28 -16.70 25.47
C LYS A 12 -1.44 -16.41 24.24
N ASP A 13 -0.40 -17.21 24.00
CA ASP A 13 0.55 -16.98 22.92
C ASP A 13 -0.11 -17.19 21.57
N PHE A 14 -0.95 -18.21 21.46
CA PHE A 14 -1.79 -18.42 20.28
C PHE A 14 -2.68 -17.21 20.00
N ILE A 15 -3.44 -16.73 20.99
CA ILE A 15 -4.34 -15.58 20.81
C ILE A 15 -3.57 -14.31 20.46
N LEU A 16 -2.42 -14.04 21.08
CA LEU A 16 -1.59 -12.87 20.75
C LEU A 16 -0.96 -12.96 19.35
N SER A 17 -0.73 -14.17 18.83
CA SER A 17 -0.18 -14.36 17.48
C SER A 17 -1.20 -14.08 16.36
N LEU A 18 -2.50 -14.07 16.68
CA LEU A 18 -3.55 -13.90 15.69
C LEU A 18 -3.56 -12.47 15.09
N PRO A 19 -3.88 -12.34 13.78
CA PRO A 19 -4.05 -11.05 13.16
C PRO A 19 -5.14 -10.22 13.82
N ASN A 20 -4.96 -8.91 13.91
CA ASN A 20 -5.91 -7.99 14.53
C ASN A 20 -7.34 -8.10 13.98
N LYS A 21 -7.49 -8.45 12.69
CA LYS A 21 -8.81 -8.63 12.04
C LYS A 21 -9.70 -9.70 12.69
N ILE A 22 -9.15 -10.60 13.48
CA ILE A 22 -9.92 -11.68 14.14
C ILE A 22 -10.71 -11.16 15.35
N TYR A 23 -10.35 -9.98 15.87
CA TYR A 23 -11.04 -9.32 16.97
C TYR A 23 -12.25 -8.47 16.51
N ILE A 24 -12.47 -8.35 15.20
CA ILE A 24 -13.60 -7.59 14.64
C ILE A 24 -14.90 -8.35 14.88
N PRO A 25 -16.00 -7.66 15.27
CA PRO A 25 -17.29 -8.30 15.47
C PRO A 25 -17.74 -9.07 14.22
N VAL A 26 -17.97 -10.35 14.33
CA VAL A 26 -18.73 -11.11 13.33
C VAL A 26 -20.17 -10.64 13.43
N ARG A 27 -20.91 -10.63 12.32
CA ARG A 27 -22.33 -10.21 12.28
C ARG A 27 -23.12 -10.88 13.42
N GLY A 28 -23.42 -10.12 14.45
CA GLY A 28 -24.06 -10.57 15.68
C GLY A 28 -23.39 -9.93 16.89
N ASN A 29 -24.03 -9.97 18.06
CA ASN A 29 -23.52 -9.35 19.28
C ASN A 29 -22.29 -10.05 19.90
N ASP A 30 -21.82 -11.15 19.30
CA ASP A 30 -20.69 -11.93 19.83
C ASP A 30 -19.41 -11.55 19.08
N ASN A 31 -18.53 -10.79 19.75
CA ASN A 31 -17.19 -10.55 19.28
C ASN A 31 -16.26 -11.73 19.62
N ALA A 32 -15.12 -11.83 18.93
CA ALA A 32 -14.16 -12.91 19.17
C ALA A 32 -13.61 -12.93 20.60
N PHE A 33 -13.68 -11.80 21.32
CA PHE A 33 -13.28 -11.72 22.72
C PHE A 33 -14.26 -12.46 23.65
N SER A 34 -15.56 -12.49 23.31
CA SER A 34 -16.59 -13.16 24.13
C SER A 34 -16.38 -14.66 24.29
N ILE A 35 -15.77 -15.31 23.28
CA ILE A 35 -15.53 -16.76 23.26
C ILE A 35 -14.22 -17.18 23.94
N LEU A 36 -13.35 -16.24 24.32
CA LEU A 36 -12.12 -16.54 25.04
C LEU A 36 -12.42 -17.10 26.46
N GLY A 37 -11.50 -17.88 26.98
CA GLY A 37 -11.57 -18.36 28.36
C GLY A 37 -11.52 -17.20 29.37
N ASP A 38 -12.25 -17.34 30.51
CA ASP A 38 -12.40 -16.27 31.52
C ASP A 38 -11.05 -15.73 32.05
N LYS A 39 -10.02 -16.57 32.05
CA LYS A 39 -8.68 -16.17 32.46
C LYS A 39 -8.07 -15.16 31.48
N LEU A 40 -8.23 -15.40 30.17
CA LEU A 40 -7.71 -14.51 29.12
C LEU A 40 -8.51 -13.21 29.03
N LYS A 41 -9.80 -13.21 29.31
CA LYS A 41 -10.63 -12.00 29.40
C LYS A 41 -10.19 -11.03 30.51
N LYS A 42 -9.36 -11.48 31.43
CA LYS A 42 -8.78 -10.67 32.50
C LYS A 42 -7.28 -10.46 32.35
N ASP A 43 -6.68 -11.06 31.32
CA ASP A 43 -5.26 -10.88 31.02
C ASP A 43 -5.02 -9.51 30.40
N HIS A 44 -4.10 -8.76 30.96
CA HIS A 44 -3.82 -7.37 30.58
C HIS A 44 -3.46 -7.23 29.09
N ASP A 45 -2.58 -8.10 28.57
CA ASP A 45 -2.09 -7.98 27.17
C ASP A 45 -3.20 -8.33 26.18
N ILE A 46 -4.02 -9.35 26.49
CA ILE A 46 -5.17 -9.75 25.68
C ILE A 46 -6.23 -8.64 25.65
N VAL A 47 -6.55 -8.08 26.83
CA VAL A 47 -7.52 -6.99 26.93
C VAL A 47 -7.03 -5.75 26.20
N THR A 48 -5.76 -5.37 26.37
CA THR A 48 -5.15 -4.23 25.69
C THR A 48 -5.26 -4.37 24.17
N LYS A 49 -4.95 -5.57 23.65
CA LYS A 49 -5.05 -5.84 22.22
C LYS A 49 -6.50 -5.82 21.71
N ALA A 50 -7.43 -6.39 22.45
CA ALA A 50 -8.85 -6.45 22.07
C ALA A 50 -9.49 -5.06 22.09
N ILE A 51 -9.22 -4.24 23.12
CA ILE A 51 -9.83 -2.94 23.33
C ILE A 51 -9.34 -1.89 22.31
N ALA A 52 -8.12 -2.02 21.83
CA ALA A 52 -7.59 -1.19 20.75
C ALA A 52 -8.37 -1.37 19.44
N MET A 53 -9.09 -2.48 19.28
CA MET A 53 -9.88 -2.83 18.11
C MET A 53 -11.38 -2.57 18.29
N ASP A 54 -11.88 -2.62 19.54
CA ASP A 54 -13.27 -2.40 19.89
C ASP A 54 -13.38 -1.79 21.28
N CYS A 55 -13.52 -0.47 21.33
CA CYS A 55 -13.64 0.28 22.59
C CYS A 55 -14.93 -0.04 23.36
N ASN A 56 -15.96 -0.66 22.72
CA ASN A 56 -17.17 -1.07 23.42
C ASN A 56 -16.88 -2.07 24.55
N LEU A 57 -15.83 -2.90 24.37
CA LEU A 57 -15.41 -3.84 25.40
C LEU A 57 -15.04 -3.19 26.73
N TYR A 58 -14.68 -1.91 26.72
CA TYR A 58 -14.29 -1.19 27.94
C TYR A 58 -15.41 -1.16 28.98
N GLN A 59 -16.68 -1.07 28.54
CA GLN A 59 -17.84 -1.01 29.46
C GLN A 59 -18.00 -2.29 30.29
N ASP A 60 -17.59 -3.43 29.74
CA ASP A 60 -17.75 -4.76 30.37
C ASP A 60 -16.52 -5.19 31.18
N LEU A 61 -15.44 -4.38 31.17
CA LEU A 61 -14.24 -4.72 31.92
C LEU A 61 -14.45 -4.63 33.45
N PRO A 62 -13.77 -5.48 34.22
CA PRO A 62 -13.73 -5.37 35.66
C PRO A 62 -13.05 -4.04 36.09
N LYS A 63 -13.43 -3.56 37.29
CA LYS A 63 -13.01 -2.25 37.80
C LYS A 63 -11.50 -2.00 37.72
N ASN A 64 -10.70 -2.98 38.12
CA ASN A 64 -9.23 -2.86 38.10
C ASN A 64 -8.65 -2.64 36.70
N LEU A 65 -9.26 -3.17 35.66
CA LEU A 65 -8.84 -2.95 34.26
C LEU A 65 -9.39 -1.62 33.70
N LYS A 66 -10.57 -1.18 34.16
CA LYS A 66 -11.10 0.15 33.83
C LYS A 66 -10.26 1.29 34.42
N GLU A 67 -9.64 1.06 35.58
CA GLU A 67 -8.77 2.01 36.27
C GLU A 67 -7.33 2.02 35.71
N ASP A 68 -7.02 1.15 34.75
CA ASP A 68 -5.72 1.12 34.07
C ASP A 68 -5.64 2.15 32.94
N SER A 69 -4.74 3.12 33.10
CA SER A 69 -4.57 4.22 32.14
C SER A 69 -4.09 3.75 30.76
N LEU A 70 -3.32 2.64 30.69
CA LEU A 70 -2.88 2.06 29.42
C LEU A 70 -4.07 1.47 28.65
N ILE A 71 -4.89 0.67 29.31
CA ILE A 71 -6.10 0.09 28.71
C ILE A 71 -7.05 1.18 28.24
N PHE A 72 -7.28 2.21 29.07
CA PHE A 72 -8.09 3.37 28.68
C PHE A 72 -7.52 4.09 27.45
N THR A 73 -6.21 4.33 27.44
CA THR A 73 -5.52 5.00 26.33
C THR A 73 -5.58 4.17 25.05
N GLU A 74 -5.46 2.84 25.12
CA GLU A 74 -5.61 1.97 23.96
C GLU A 74 -7.04 2.00 23.40
N ALA A 75 -8.07 2.05 24.26
CA ALA A 75 -9.45 2.22 23.82
C ALA A 75 -9.68 3.53 23.05
N LEU A 76 -9.01 4.62 23.42
CA LEU A 76 -9.07 5.89 22.68
C LEU A 76 -8.56 5.78 21.24
N LYS A 77 -7.73 4.80 20.92
CA LYS A 77 -7.17 4.61 19.57
C LYS A 77 -8.18 4.03 18.57
N ASP A 78 -9.29 3.47 19.03
CA ASP A 78 -10.33 2.94 18.15
C ASP A 78 -10.86 4.04 17.21
N THR A 79 -10.84 3.74 15.90
CA THR A 79 -11.32 4.63 14.82
C THR A 79 -12.52 4.04 14.08
N SER A 80 -13.11 2.95 14.58
CA SER A 80 -14.26 2.31 13.98
C SER A 80 -15.49 3.25 13.98
N PHE A 81 -16.44 2.98 13.10
CA PHE A 81 -17.71 3.75 13.10
C PHE A 81 -18.47 3.60 14.42
N ALA A 82 -18.41 2.43 15.05
CA ALA A 82 -19.04 2.16 16.35
C ALA A 82 -18.44 3.03 17.46
N SER A 83 -17.15 3.35 17.42
CA SER A 83 -16.45 4.14 18.43
C SER A 83 -17.00 5.58 18.56
N ARG A 84 -17.60 6.14 17.50
CA ARG A 84 -18.19 7.49 17.53
C ARG A 84 -19.24 7.70 18.61
N LYS A 85 -19.98 6.64 19.00
CA LYS A 85 -20.96 6.68 20.07
C LYS A 85 -20.39 6.25 21.42
N SER A 86 -19.47 5.32 21.40
CA SER A 86 -18.95 4.66 22.60
C SER A 86 -17.84 5.42 23.29
N LEU A 87 -16.98 6.11 22.53
CA LEU A 87 -15.89 6.92 23.10
C LEU A 87 -16.38 8.08 23.97
N PRO A 88 -17.37 8.92 23.56
CA PRO A 88 -17.92 9.95 24.43
C PRO A 88 -18.41 9.40 25.76
N LEU A 89 -19.20 8.30 25.73
CA LEU A 89 -19.70 7.64 26.94
C LEU A 89 -18.58 7.07 27.80
N MET A 90 -17.54 6.52 27.19
CA MET A 90 -16.37 6.01 27.89
C MET A 90 -15.63 7.14 28.62
N VAL A 91 -15.43 8.28 27.97
CA VAL A 91 -14.77 9.47 28.55
C VAL A 91 -15.62 10.08 29.67
N GLU A 92 -16.91 10.25 29.44
CA GLU A 92 -17.87 10.80 30.44
C GLU A 92 -17.88 9.92 31.71
N ASN A 93 -17.83 8.61 31.57
CA ASN A 93 -17.89 7.67 32.68
C ASN A 93 -16.49 7.17 33.12
N ALA A 94 -15.42 7.85 32.70
CA ALA A 94 -14.06 7.46 33.04
C ALA A 94 -13.83 7.53 34.58
N PRO A 95 -13.15 6.53 35.18
CA PRO A 95 -12.79 6.55 36.58
C PRO A 95 -12.00 7.80 36.96
N SER A 96 -12.21 8.29 38.19
CA SER A 96 -11.53 9.51 38.68
C SER A 96 -10.01 9.40 38.61
N ILE A 97 -9.44 8.22 38.82
CA ILE A 97 -7.98 7.99 38.70
C ILE A 97 -7.48 8.29 37.28
N ILE A 98 -8.28 7.99 36.27
CA ILE A 98 -7.96 8.28 34.86
C ILE A 98 -8.06 9.77 34.58
N THR A 99 -9.14 10.41 35.02
CA THR A 99 -9.40 11.82 34.75
C THR A 99 -8.66 12.79 35.66
N GLN A 100 -7.91 12.32 36.66
CA GLN A 100 -6.97 13.12 37.46
C GLN A 100 -5.56 13.14 36.87
N ASP A 101 -5.23 12.21 36.01
CA ASP A 101 -3.93 12.16 35.32
C ASP A 101 -3.88 13.16 34.16
N ILE A 102 -3.02 14.16 34.25
CA ILE A 102 -2.91 15.25 33.27
C ILE A 102 -2.54 14.71 31.88
N ASP A 103 -1.59 13.78 31.81
CA ASP A 103 -1.13 13.21 30.52
C ASP A 103 -2.27 12.41 29.85
N THR A 104 -3.08 11.69 30.61
CA THR A 104 -4.26 11.00 30.08
C THR A 104 -5.34 11.98 29.64
N CYS A 105 -5.56 13.08 30.38
CA CYS A 105 -6.48 14.14 29.96
C CYS A 105 -6.03 14.80 28.65
N GLN A 106 -4.73 15.05 28.47
CA GLN A 106 -4.19 15.54 27.20
C GLN A 106 -4.43 14.55 26.04
N LYS A 107 -4.26 13.25 26.27
CA LYS A 107 -4.60 12.20 25.28
C LYS A 107 -6.08 12.19 24.92
N ILE A 108 -6.96 12.33 25.90
CA ILE A 108 -8.41 12.45 25.69
C ILE A 108 -8.71 13.64 24.78
N ILE A 109 -8.19 14.82 25.09
CA ILE A 109 -8.38 16.05 24.31
C ILE A 109 -7.76 15.92 22.90
N SER A 110 -6.61 15.27 22.78
CA SER A 110 -5.96 15.03 21.48
C SER A 110 -6.79 14.15 20.56
N LYS A 111 -7.55 13.21 21.14
CA LYS A 111 -8.46 12.35 20.37
C LYS A 111 -9.62 13.14 19.76
N ASP A 112 -10.24 13.98 20.55
CA ASP A 112 -11.32 14.87 20.14
C ASP A 112 -11.40 16.08 21.09
N LEU A 113 -11.30 17.28 20.53
CA LEU A 113 -11.34 18.53 21.32
C LEU A 113 -12.63 18.68 22.14
N SER A 114 -13.76 18.16 21.65
CA SER A 114 -15.05 18.20 22.36
C SER A 114 -15.02 17.40 23.67
N PHE A 115 -14.12 16.44 23.82
CA PHE A 115 -13.98 15.66 25.05
C PHE A 115 -13.51 16.49 26.23
N PHE A 116 -12.96 17.68 26.01
CA PHE A 116 -12.66 18.63 27.08
C PHE A 116 -13.87 18.91 27.97
N GLU A 117 -15.06 18.98 27.40
CA GLU A 117 -16.32 19.26 28.14
C GLU A 117 -16.71 18.11 29.09
N TYR A 118 -16.31 16.88 28.80
CA TYR A 118 -16.59 15.72 29.66
C TYR A 118 -15.60 15.55 30.82
N LEU A 119 -14.49 16.29 30.83
CA LEU A 119 -13.52 16.23 31.92
C LEU A 119 -14.09 16.90 33.21
N PRO A 120 -13.64 16.47 34.40
CA PRO A 120 -14.00 17.11 35.66
C PRO A 120 -13.69 18.60 35.65
N LYS A 121 -14.53 19.41 36.32
CA LYS A 121 -14.36 20.89 36.38
C LYS A 121 -13.00 21.31 36.96
N SER A 122 -12.43 20.53 37.88
CA SER A 122 -11.07 20.74 38.40
C SER A 122 -10.01 20.66 37.30
N ILE A 123 -10.16 19.72 36.38
CA ILE A 123 -9.28 19.52 35.22
C ILE A 123 -9.52 20.61 34.18
N GLN A 124 -10.78 20.93 33.88
CA GLN A 124 -11.12 22.04 32.96
C GLN A 124 -10.57 23.39 33.42
N SER A 125 -10.32 23.54 34.73
CA SER A 125 -9.72 24.75 35.33
C SER A 125 -8.20 24.67 35.46
N ASN A 126 -7.58 23.54 35.10
CA ASN A 126 -6.12 23.35 35.16
C ASN A 126 -5.45 24.18 34.07
N LYS A 127 -4.47 25.02 34.45
CA LYS A 127 -3.78 25.93 33.51
C LYS A 127 -3.05 25.19 32.40
N GLN A 128 -2.43 24.03 32.69
CA GLN A 128 -1.72 23.22 31.70
C GLN A 128 -2.69 22.64 30.68
N ILE A 129 -3.82 22.10 31.13
CA ILE A 129 -4.86 21.55 30.27
C ILE A 129 -5.53 22.64 29.40
N ILE A 130 -5.84 23.81 29.99
CA ILE A 130 -6.40 24.95 29.24
C ILE A 130 -5.42 25.40 28.15
N SER A 131 -4.13 25.55 28.51
CA SER A 131 -3.09 25.95 27.54
C SER A 131 -2.95 24.93 26.41
N PHE A 132 -2.92 23.64 26.72
CA PHE A 132 -2.84 22.56 25.74
C PHE A 132 -4.07 22.57 24.81
N TRP A 133 -5.27 22.55 25.38
CA TRP A 133 -6.52 22.57 24.62
C TRP A 133 -6.61 23.80 23.69
N SER A 134 -6.31 25.00 24.20
CA SER A 134 -6.34 26.24 23.42
C SER A 134 -5.40 26.23 22.21
N LYS A 135 -4.19 25.67 22.37
CA LYS A 135 -3.24 25.53 21.26
C LYS A 135 -3.76 24.58 20.18
N LEU A 136 -4.42 23.50 20.58
CA LEU A 136 -5.03 22.56 19.63
C LEU A 136 -6.25 23.18 18.94
N GLU A 137 -7.11 23.89 19.68
CA GLU A 137 -8.30 24.56 19.15
C GLU A 137 -7.95 25.65 18.12
N THR A 138 -6.92 26.44 18.42
CA THR A 138 -6.42 27.49 17.52
C THR A 138 -5.45 26.98 16.46
N LYS A 139 -5.18 25.68 16.42
CA LYS A 139 -4.21 25.03 15.52
C LYS A 139 -2.79 25.59 15.63
N ASN A 140 -2.41 26.13 16.78
CA ASN A 140 -1.07 26.65 17.05
C ASN A 140 -0.11 25.52 17.49
N TYR A 141 -0.01 24.47 16.68
CA TYR A 141 0.77 23.28 17.02
C TYR A 141 2.27 23.57 17.21
N SER A 142 2.80 24.60 16.55
CA SER A 142 4.17 25.07 16.76
C SER A 142 4.44 25.64 18.15
N GLU A 143 3.41 25.97 18.93
CA GLU A 143 3.53 26.45 20.32
C GLU A 143 3.52 25.30 21.35
N LEU A 144 3.21 24.06 20.93
CA LEU A 144 3.35 22.89 21.79
C LEU A 144 4.83 22.69 22.13
N ASP A 145 5.11 22.32 23.37
CA ASP A 145 6.41 21.77 23.71
C ASP A 145 6.54 20.34 23.17
N GLU A 146 7.73 19.78 23.22
CA GLU A 146 7.98 18.46 22.62
C GLU A 146 7.15 17.35 23.27
N LYS A 147 6.95 17.39 24.60
CA LYS A 147 6.13 16.42 25.32
C LYS A 147 4.68 16.48 24.88
N ASP A 148 4.11 17.68 24.86
CA ASP A 148 2.73 17.93 24.45
C ASP A 148 2.51 17.52 22.97
N LEU A 149 3.50 17.81 22.11
CA LEU A 149 3.47 17.41 20.71
C LEU A 149 3.49 15.88 20.54
N ILE A 150 4.30 15.15 21.30
CA ILE A 150 4.32 13.66 21.27
C ILE A 150 2.96 13.10 21.64
N ILE A 151 2.35 13.63 22.69
CA ILE A 151 1.00 13.23 23.14
C ILE A 151 -0.02 13.49 22.03
N PHE A 152 -0.03 14.69 21.46
CA PHE A 152 -0.95 15.08 20.41
C PHE A 152 -0.82 14.19 19.16
N LEU A 153 0.41 13.94 18.69
CA LEU A 153 0.67 13.12 17.50
C LEU A 153 0.19 11.68 17.64
N SER A 154 0.20 11.15 18.86
CA SER A 154 -0.27 9.78 19.12
C SER A 154 -1.76 9.58 18.82
N PHE A 155 -2.54 10.65 18.72
CA PHE A 155 -3.97 10.66 18.45
C PHE A 155 -4.35 11.51 17.23
N ILE A 156 -3.37 11.98 16.47
CA ILE A 156 -3.59 12.87 15.32
C ILE A 156 -4.60 12.29 14.33
N SER A 157 -5.62 13.07 14.02
CA SER A 157 -6.62 12.74 13.00
C SER A 157 -6.08 12.96 11.58
N ARG A 158 -6.82 12.46 10.58
CA ARG A 158 -6.49 12.67 9.18
C ARG A 158 -6.49 14.16 8.80
N ASP A 159 -7.49 14.91 9.30
CA ASP A 159 -7.63 16.33 9.01
C ASP A 159 -6.51 17.16 9.64
N GLN A 160 -6.09 16.80 10.86
CA GLN A 160 -4.96 17.42 11.52
C GLN A 160 -3.63 17.12 10.81
N LYS A 161 -3.46 15.92 10.23
CA LYS A 161 -2.32 15.61 9.35
C LYS A 161 -2.31 16.46 8.09
N SER A 162 -3.47 16.69 7.46
CA SER A 162 -3.58 17.60 6.31
C SER A 162 -3.12 18.99 6.64
N TRP A 163 -3.43 19.46 7.85
CA TRP A 163 -2.97 20.77 8.30
C TRP A 163 -1.43 20.90 8.26
N PHE A 164 -0.69 19.88 8.70
CA PHE A 164 0.78 19.89 8.64
C PHE A 164 1.31 19.92 7.21
N ARG A 165 0.62 19.32 6.24
CA ARG A 165 0.97 19.39 4.82
C ARG A 165 0.72 20.78 4.23
N GLU A 166 -0.36 21.42 4.64
CA GLU A 166 -0.78 22.72 4.12
C GLU A 166 -0.01 23.89 4.74
N ASN A 167 0.67 23.69 5.88
CA ASN A 167 1.35 24.73 6.66
C ASN A 167 2.84 24.40 6.84
N GLU A 168 3.57 24.30 5.74
CA GLU A 168 4.97 23.85 5.68
C GLU A 168 5.91 24.65 6.59
N GLU A 169 5.81 26.00 6.63
CA GLU A 169 6.66 26.84 7.47
C GLU A 169 6.44 26.55 8.96
N THR A 170 5.20 26.45 9.40
CA THR A 170 4.87 26.12 10.78
C THR A 170 5.29 24.69 11.12
N THR A 171 5.15 23.77 10.18
CA THR A 171 5.62 22.40 10.31
C THR A 171 7.14 22.35 10.45
N ALA A 172 7.88 23.06 9.62
CA ALA A 172 9.34 23.17 9.73
C ALA A 172 9.77 23.72 11.09
N GLN A 173 9.10 24.78 11.58
CA GLN A 173 9.34 25.33 12.91
C GLN A 173 9.06 24.32 14.03
N THR A 174 8.02 23.51 13.88
CA THR A 174 7.68 22.43 14.81
C THR A 174 8.74 21.36 14.85
N LEU A 175 9.22 20.91 13.68
CA LEU A 175 10.25 19.87 13.56
C LEU A 175 11.61 20.32 14.16
N LYS A 176 11.98 21.59 14.00
CA LYS A 176 13.22 22.16 14.57
C LYS A 176 13.28 22.12 16.10
N LYS A 177 12.15 21.98 16.78
CA LYS A 177 12.09 21.88 18.24
C LYS A 177 12.33 20.47 18.76
N ILE A 178 12.26 19.48 17.89
CA ILE A 178 12.48 18.09 18.27
C ILE A 178 13.95 17.86 18.57
N ASN A 179 14.23 17.43 19.78
CA ASN A 179 15.59 17.22 20.28
C ASN A 179 15.77 15.90 21.02
N THR A 180 14.72 15.09 21.14
CA THR A 180 14.75 13.77 21.77
C THR A 180 14.51 12.64 20.76
N ILE A 181 15.00 11.44 21.10
CA ILE A 181 14.75 10.23 20.29
C ILE A 181 13.24 9.94 20.24
N GLU A 182 12.52 10.10 21.35
CA GLU A 182 11.09 9.84 21.43
C GLU A 182 10.28 10.82 20.56
N GLY A 183 10.66 12.11 20.57
CA GLY A 183 10.07 13.11 19.68
C GLY A 183 10.29 12.77 18.21
N ALA A 184 11.53 12.45 17.82
CA ALA A 184 11.85 12.04 16.45
C ALA A 184 11.09 10.75 16.05
N LYS A 185 10.99 9.74 16.92
CA LYS A 185 10.18 8.54 16.68
C LYS A 185 8.71 8.88 16.45
N SER A 186 8.14 9.79 17.23
CA SER A 186 6.76 10.22 17.08
C SER A 186 6.55 10.92 15.73
N ILE A 187 7.43 11.83 15.34
CA ILE A 187 7.38 12.49 14.03
C ILE A 187 7.40 11.46 12.90
N VAL A 188 8.40 10.59 12.86
CA VAL A 188 8.53 9.62 11.74
C VAL A 188 7.39 8.60 11.71
N THR A 189 6.82 8.27 12.86
CA THR A 189 5.70 7.33 12.96
C THR A 189 4.38 7.93 12.47
N TYR A 190 4.08 9.16 12.87
CA TYR A 190 2.76 9.78 12.65
C TYR A 190 2.72 10.76 11.49
N LEU A 191 3.84 11.39 11.16
CA LEU A 191 4.00 12.38 10.10
C LEU A 191 5.00 11.96 9.02
N GLY A 192 5.46 10.72 9.01
CA GLY A 192 6.47 10.23 8.06
C GLY A 192 6.03 10.23 6.59
N ASP A 193 4.79 10.57 6.30
CA ASP A 193 4.18 10.73 4.98
C ASP A 193 4.01 12.20 4.53
N LEU A 194 4.59 13.16 5.27
CA LEU A 194 4.72 14.55 4.81
C LEU A 194 5.69 14.65 3.62
N GLU A 195 5.72 15.79 2.92
CA GLU A 195 6.69 16.02 1.86
C GLU A 195 8.13 15.80 2.37
N SER A 196 8.96 15.14 1.55
CA SER A 196 10.26 14.61 2.00
C SER A 196 11.22 15.70 2.47
N ASP A 197 11.20 16.89 1.85
CA ASP A 197 12.07 18.01 2.15
C ASP A 197 11.79 18.67 3.51
N VAL A 198 10.58 18.50 4.05
CA VAL A 198 10.23 18.98 5.40
C VAL A 198 11.16 18.38 6.46
N PHE A 199 11.60 17.13 6.26
CA PHE A 199 12.44 16.41 7.22
C PHE A 199 13.86 16.94 7.35
N GLN A 200 14.34 17.82 6.46
CA GLN A 200 15.60 18.57 6.63
C GLN A 200 15.62 19.40 7.92
N ASN A 201 14.46 19.66 8.52
CA ASN A 201 14.31 20.41 9.75
C ASN A 201 14.51 19.57 11.03
N LEU A 202 14.62 18.24 10.90
CA LEU A 202 15.02 17.36 11.99
C LEU A 202 16.56 17.26 12.09
N ASP A 203 17.09 17.13 13.30
CA ASP A 203 18.53 16.88 13.48
C ASP A 203 18.90 15.53 12.85
N ALA A 204 19.86 15.56 11.91
CA ALA A 204 20.37 14.36 11.25
C ALA A 204 20.88 13.29 12.24
N LYS A 205 21.40 13.69 13.40
CA LYS A 205 21.83 12.76 14.45
C LYS A 205 20.66 11.96 15.03
N LEU A 206 19.48 12.56 15.13
CA LEU A 206 18.27 11.84 15.56
C LEU A 206 17.85 10.84 14.48
N LEU A 207 17.92 11.25 13.21
CA LEU A 207 17.55 10.39 12.08
C LEU A 207 18.53 9.22 11.86
N THR A 208 19.74 9.27 12.44
CA THR A 208 20.68 8.13 12.41
C THR A 208 20.55 7.22 13.64
N ASN A 209 19.72 7.57 14.62
CA ASN A 209 19.46 6.72 15.76
C ASN A 209 18.69 5.45 15.34
N GLU A 210 19.08 4.30 15.88
CA GLU A 210 18.52 3.00 15.48
C GLU A 210 17.02 2.88 15.75
N GLU A 211 16.54 3.41 16.88
CA GLU A 211 15.11 3.38 17.20
C GLU A 211 14.29 4.25 16.24
N VAL A 212 14.80 5.43 15.87
CA VAL A 212 14.18 6.33 14.91
C VAL A 212 14.17 5.70 13.52
N LEU A 213 15.30 5.12 13.09
CA LEU A 213 15.41 4.40 11.82
C LEU A 213 14.43 3.21 11.76
N ASN A 214 14.29 2.46 12.84
CA ASN A 214 13.32 1.36 12.92
C ASN A 214 11.87 1.87 12.87
N ALA A 215 11.58 2.99 13.54
CA ALA A 215 10.27 3.63 13.46
C ALA A 215 9.95 4.10 12.05
N ALA A 216 10.91 4.74 11.36
CA ALA A 216 10.76 5.19 9.98
C ALA A 216 10.45 4.04 9.00
N VAL A 217 11.20 2.93 9.08
CA VAL A 217 10.91 1.73 8.27
C VAL A 217 9.50 1.20 8.54
N ASN A 218 9.01 1.30 9.78
CA ASN A 218 7.70 0.79 10.17
C ASN A 218 6.57 1.82 10.05
N ALA A 219 6.87 3.06 9.70
CA ALA A 219 5.85 4.08 9.43
C ALA A 219 4.86 3.61 8.36
N LYS A 220 3.62 4.05 8.47
CA LYS A 220 2.59 3.68 7.49
C LYS A 220 2.80 4.49 6.21
N PRO A 221 3.00 3.84 5.06
CA PRO A 221 3.12 4.56 3.79
C PRO A 221 1.77 5.15 3.39
N THR A 222 1.83 6.24 2.63
CA THR A 222 0.68 6.76 1.91
C THR A 222 0.51 5.94 0.63
N TYR A 223 -0.57 5.16 0.52
CA TYR A 223 -0.81 4.22 -0.59
C TYR A 223 0.24 3.09 -0.65
N THR A 224 0.75 2.76 -1.85
CA THR A 224 1.70 1.66 -2.10
C THR A 224 3.16 2.08 -2.10
N LYS A 225 3.45 3.38 -1.91
CA LYS A 225 4.82 3.92 -1.91
C LYS A 225 5.47 3.85 -0.53
N ALA A 226 6.79 3.95 -0.50
CA ALA A 226 7.52 4.12 0.74
C ALA A 226 7.08 5.43 1.44
N PRO A 227 7.13 5.52 2.79
CA PRO A 227 6.94 6.78 3.48
C PRO A 227 7.97 7.83 3.03
N SER A 228 7.57 9.08 2.85
CA SER A 228 8.45 10.16 2.37
C SER A 228 9.65 10.39 3.27
N ILE A 229 9.52 10.15 4.57
CA ILE A 229 10.67 10.15 5.51
C ILE A 229 11.74 9.14 5.09
N MET A 230 11.36 7.97 4.53
CA MET A 230 12.31 6.97 4.07
C MET A 230 13.04 7.44 2.82
N GLU A 231 12.33 8.11 1.90
CA GLU A 231 12.95 8.76 0.74
C GLU A 231 13.96 9.81 1.18
N TYR A 232 13.59 10.66 2.16
CA TYR A 232 14.50 11.66 2.72
C TYR A 232 15.74 11.04 3.36
N ILE A 233 15.57 10.03 4.24
CA ILE A 233 16.67 9.37 4.93
C ILE A 233 17.63 8.73 3.92
N VAL A 234 17.09 7.99 2.95
CA VAL A 234 17.91 7.26 1.95
C VAL A 234 18.62 8.24 1.00
N SER A 235 18.02 9.39 0.68
CA SER A 235 18.60 10.38 -0.23
C SER A 235 19.66 11.27 0.45
N ASN A 236 19.48 11.58 1.73
CA ASN A 236 20.21 12.71 2.35
C ASN A 236 21.11 12.31 3.52
N ILE A 237 20.93 11.14 4.13
CA ILE A 237 21.69 10.72 5.32
C ILE A 237 22.78 9.73 4.92
N GLN A 238 23.96 10.24 4.59
CA GLN A 238 25.09 9.43 4.09
C GLN A 238 25.58 8.36 5.08
N GLU A 239 25.46 8.60 6.38
CA GLU A 239 25.88 7.66 7.41
C GLU A 239 25.18 6.31 7.34
N ILE A 240 23.96 6.26 6.76
CA ILE A 240 23.23 4.99 6.63
C ILE A 240 23.81 4.09 5.54
N TYR A 241 24.54 4.63 4.57
CA TYR A 241 25.10 3.83 3.46
C TYR A 241 26.13 2.80 3.96
N ASN A 242 26.76 3.07 5.10
CA ASN A 242 27.68 2.15 5.77
C ASN A 242 26.95 1.10 6.64
N ARG A 243 25.62 1.22 6.80
CA ARG A 243 24.81 0.29 7.61
C ARG A 243 24.10 -0.71 6.68
N ARG A 244 24.87 -1.66 6.16
CA ARG A 244 24.39 -2.61 5.18
C ARG A 244 23.09 -3.32 5.58
N GLU A 245 23.04 -3.84 6.81
CA GLU A 245 21.85 -4.53 7.34
C GLU A 245 20.60 -3.64 7.32
N TYR A 246 20.76 -2.35 7.59
CA TYR A 246 19.66 -1.40 7.52
C TYR A 246 19.19 -1.18 6.09
N ILE A 247 20.11 -0.98 5.13
CA ILE A 247 19.76 -0.85 3.71
C ILE A 247 19.04 -2.11 3.20
N GLU A 248 19.54 -3.29 3.54
CA GLU A 248 18.85 -4.54 3.19
C GLU A 248 17.44 -4.62 3.77
N LYS A 249 17.26 -4.24 5.04
CA LYS A 249 15.95 -4.18 5.69
C LYS A 249 15.00 -3.22 4.99
N VAL A 250 15.49 -2.04 4.61
CA VAL A 250 14.73 -1.02 3.85
C VAL A 250 14.28 -1.58 2.51
N LEU A 251 15.21 -2.13 1.73
CA LEU A 251 14.91 -2.66 0.39
C LEU A 251 14.01 -3.90 0.41
N ARG A 252 14.09 -4.75 1.46
CA ARG A 252 13.14 -5.86 1.65
C ARG A 252 11.69 -5.37 1.83
N LYS A 253 11.50 -4.17 2.30
CA LYS A 253 10.19 -3.58 2.52
C LYS A 253 9.76 -2.62 1.41
N TYR A 254 10.70 -1.88 0.86
CA TYR A 254 10.50 -0.83 -0.14
C TYR A 254 11.58 -0.88 -1.21
N GLY A 255 11.48 -1.81 -2.15
CA GLY A 255 12.46 -2.02 -3.23
C GLY A 255 12.61 -0.80 -4.13
N SER A 256 11.54 -0.01 -4.31
CA SER A 256 11.56 1.25 -5.07
C SER A 256 12.57 2.27 -4.54
N LEU A 257 12.95 2.21 -3.26
CA LEU A 257 13.96 3.11 -2.68
C LEU A 257 15.38 2.90 -3.25
N MET A 258 15.60 1.86 -4.06
CA MET A 258 16.80 1.71 -4.88
C MET A 258 17.08 2.97 -5.72
N GLU A 259 16.03 3.68 -6.17
CA GLU A 259 16.15 4.94 -6.92
C GLU A 259 17.03 5.98 -6.23
N PHE A 260 16.92 6.08 -4.92
CA PHE A 260 17.56 7.12 -4.11
C PHE A 260 18.94 6.72 -3.57
N LEU A 261 19.36 5.47 -3.75
CA LEU A 261 20.68 5.02 -3.31
C LEU A 261 21.80 5.57 -4.19
N PRO A 262 23.02 5.75 -3.67
CA PRO A 262 24.18 6.14 -4.48
C PRO A 262 24.60 5.00 -5.43
N ASP A 263 25.34 5.36 -6.49
CA ASP A 263 25.70 4.45 -7.58
C ASP A 263 26.45 3.19 -7.14
N ASN A 264 27.31 3.31 -6.13
CA ASN A 264 28.03 2.15 -5.59
C ASN A 264 27.07 1.11 -4.98
N LEU A 265 25.97 1.53 -4.37
CA LEU A 265 24.95 0.63 -3.83
C LEU A 265 23.98 0.16 -4.93
N LYS A 266 23.72 0.98 -5.96
CA LYS A 266 22.98 0.56 -7.15
C LYS A 266 23.72 -0.49 -7.98
N ASN A 267 25.04 -0.61 -7.80
CA ASN A 267 25.87 -1.66 -8.39
C ASN A 267 26.09 -2.86 -7.46
N ASP A 268 25.46 -2.89 -6.29
CA ASP A 268 25.56 -4.03 -5.38
C ASP A 268 24.54 -5.10 -5.78
N LYS A 269 25.04 -6.24 -6.22
CA LYS A 269 24.24 -7.35 -6.71
C LYS A 269 23.25 -7.92 -5.69
N VAL A 270 23.67 -8.02 -4.43
CA VAL A 270 22.81 -8.55 -3.35
C VAL A 270 21.67 -7.59 -3.06
N LEU A 271 21.95 -6.27 -2.99
CA LEU A 271 20.94 -5.26 -2.80
C LEU A 271 19.97 -5.20 -3.98
N ALA A 272 20.48 -5.34 -5.22
CA ALA A 272 19.66 -5.41 -6.42
C ALA A 272 18.69 -6.59 -6.39
N GLU A 273 19.17 -7.81 -6.04
CA GLU A 273 18.31 -8.98 -5.91
C GLU A 273 17.22 -8.82 -4.84
N ILE A 274 17.55 -8.20 -3.70
CA ILE A 274 16.60 -7.92 -2.63
C ILE A 274 15.52 -6.96 -3.12
N ALA A 275 15.92 -5.86 -3.74
CA ALA A 275 15.01 -4.83 -4.23
C ALA A 275 14.08 -5.37 -5.32
N ILE A 276 14.61 -6.07 -6.32
CA ILE A 276 13.83 -6.66 -7.43
C ILE A 276 12.76 -7.64 -6.92
N LYS A 277 13.09 -8.47 -5.94
CA LYS A 277 12.12 -9.42 -5.34
C LYS A 277 10.94 -8.71 -4.67
N GLN A 278 11.16 -7.54 -4.14
CA GLN A 278 10.12 -6.73 -3.50
C GLN A 278 9.37 -5.86 -4.52
N ASP A 279 10.10 -5.19 -5.41
CA ASP A 279 9.55 -4.32 -6.45
C ASP A 279 10.44 -4.39 -7.70
N TYR A 280 10.03 -5.16 -8.69
CA TYR A 280 10.78 -5.34 -9.93
C TYR A 280 10.99 -4.03 -10.73
N SER A 281 10.14 -3.02 -10.51
CA SER A 281 10.27 -1.72 -11.20
C SER A 281 11.57 -0.99 -10.86
N CYS A 282 12.22 -1.35 -9.75
CA CYS A 282 13.51 -0.79 -9.34
C CYS A 282 14.67 -1.16 -10.29
N PHE A 283 14.49 -2.18 -11.15
CA PHE A 283 15.50 -2.61 -12.12
C PHE A 283 16.01 -1.45 -12.99
N LYS A 284 15.15 -0.53 -13.39
CA LYS A 284 15.53 0.64 -14.21
C LYS A 284 16.60 1.54 -13.56
N TYR A 285 16.72 1.51 -12.23
CA TYR A 285 17.67 2.32 -11.46
C TYR A 285 19.00 1.63 -11.18
N LEU A 286 19.15 0.35 -11.53
CA LEU A 286 20.40 -0.38 -11.36
C LEU A 286 21.48 0.14 -12.31
N SER A 287 22.74 -0.19 -11.99
CA SER A 287 23.85 0.11 -12.89
C SER A 287 23.74 -0.67 -14.22
N GLU A 288 24.34 -0.13 -15.27
CA GLU A 288 24.37 -0.79 -16.59
C GLU A 288 25.05 -2.18 -16.52
N GLU A 289 26.02 -2.36 -15.62
CA GLU A 289 26.66 -3.65 -15.36
C GLU A 289 25.65 -4.69 -14.86
N LEU A 290 24.80 -4.31 -13.89
CA LEU A 290 23.79 -5.21 -13.35
C LEU A 290 22.62 -5.42 -14.32
N LYS A 291 22.30 -4.46 -15.16
CA LYS A 291 21.27 -4.60 -16.22
C LYS A 291 21.71 -5.58 -17.33
N ASP A 292 22.99 -5.91 -17.41
CA ASP A 292 23.55 -6.93 -18.30
C ASP A 292 23.91 -8.25 -17.57
N ASN A 293 23.64 -8.37 -16.28
CA ASN A 293 24.02 -9.50 -15.47
C ASN A 293 22.96 -10.61 -15.51
N ASP A 294 23.31 -11.80 -16.00
CA ASP A 294 22.39 -12.92 -16.17
C ASP A 294 21.67 -13.35 -14.88
N GLN A 295 22.33 -13.25 -13.72
CA GLN A 295 21.71 -13.61 -12.44
C GLN A 295 20.66 -12.58 -12.03
N ILE A 296 20.93 -11.30 -12.24
CA ILE A 296 19.98 -10.21 -11.99
C ILE A 296 18.78 -10.32 -12.94
N ILE A 297 19.03 -10.61 -14.22
CA ILE A 297 17.97 -10.85 -15.20
C ILE A 297 17.11 -12.07 -14.82
N ASN A 298 17.71 -13.16 -14.38
CA ASN A 298 16.95 -14.31 -13.89
C ASN A 298 16.11 -13.95 -12.67
N CYS A 299 16.66 -13.16 -11.73
CA CYS A 299 15.91 -12.67 -10.57
C CYS A 299 14.71 -11.81 -11.02
N LEU A 300 14.91 -10.88 -11.96
CA LEU A 300 13.86 -10.04 -12.55
C LEU A 300 12.75 -10.88 -13.20
N VAL A 301 13.13 -11.85 -14.05
CA VAL A 301 12.16 -12.74 -14.70
C VAL A 301 11.33 -13.50 -13.67
N LEU A 302 11.95 -14.03 -12.62
CA LEU A 302 11.23 -14.72 -11.55
C LEU A 302 10.29 -13.78 -10.79
N ALA A 303 10.70 -12.54 -10.50
CA ALA A 303 9.85 -11.54 -9.83
C ALA A 303 8.63 -11.16 -10.70
N LEU A 304 8.84 -10.99 -12.01
CA LEU A 304 7.76 -10.73 -12.97
C LEU A 304 6.74 -11.88 -12.98
N LEU A 305 7.21 -13.13 -13.00
CA LEU A 305 6.36 -14.31 -13.00
C LEU A 305 5.57 -14.46 -11.70
N GLN A 306 6.21 -14.21 -10.56
CA GLN A 306 5.54 -14.26 -9.26
C GLN A 306 4.44 -13.19 -9.17
N LYS A 307 4.70 -11.96 -9.60
CA LYS A 307 3.73 -10.89 -9.60
C LYS A 307 2.50 -11.21 -10.46
N LYS A 308 2.69 -11.86 -11.60
CA LYS A 308 1.59 -12.32 -12.44
C LYS A 308 0.70 -13.34 -11.74
N ILE A 309 1.28 -14.27 -10.98
CA ILE A 309 0.53 -15.29 -10.22
C ILE A 309 -0.31 -14.62 -9.11
N GLU A 310 0.23 -13.59 -8.45
CA GLU A 310 -0.42 -12.89 -7.34
C GLU A 310 -1.51 -11.91 -7.81
N SER A 311 -1.39 -11.37 -9.02
CA SER A 311 -2.31 -10.37 -9.55
C SER A 311 -3.27 -11.03 -10.55
N SER A 312 -4.57 -10.90 -10.29
CA SER A 312 -5.61 -11.28 -11.25
C SER A 312 -5.74 -10.28 -12.41
N SER A 313 -4.98 -9.17 -12.39
CA SER A 313 -4.99 -8.20 -13.47
C SER A 313 -4.11 -8.68 -14.62
N ASN A 314 -4.65 -8.67 -15.83
CA ASN A 314 -3.94 -9.04 -17.06
C ASN A 314 -2.97 -7.95 -17.56
N SER A 315 -2.86 -6.82 -16.87
CA SER A 315 -1.95 -5.75 -17.23
C SER A 315 -0.53 -6.07 -16.77
N PHE A 316 0.31 -6.47 -17.68
CA PHE A 316 1.74 -6.42 -17.51
C PHE A 316 2.17 -4.96 -17.63
N TYR A 317 2.62 -4.37 -16.53
CA TYR A 317 3.09 -3.00 -16.53
C TYR A 317 4.46 -2.91 -17.17
N GLY A 318 4.47 -2.38 -18.37
CA GLY A 318 5.62 -1.76 -19.02
C GLY A 318 6.80 -2.70 -19.27
N ASP A 319 7.46 -2.43 -20.33
CA ASP A 319 8.66 -3.14 -20.73
C ASP A 319 9.84 -2.85 -19.81
N ILE A 320 9.77 -3.32 -18.56
CA ILE A 320 10.90 -3.15 -17.63
C ILE A 320 12.21 -3.68 -18.24
N LEU A 321 12.12 -4.63 -19.15
CA LEU A 321 13.25 -5.16 -19.91
C LEU A 321 13.77 -4.18 -20.98
N GLU A 322 13.07 -3.10 -21.30
CA GLU A 322 13.62 -2.02 -22.15
C GLU A 322 14.88 -1.40 -21.54
N PHE A 323 15.01 -1.43 -20.21
CA PHE A 323 16.18 -0.95 -19.49
C PHE A 323 17.34 -1.96 -19.47
N ALA A 324 17.14 -3.19 -19.93
CA ALA A 324 18.21 -4.19 -20.03
C ALA A 324 19.17 -3.88 -21.20
N SER A 325 20.35 -4.51 -21.18
CA SER A 325 21.30 -4.41 -22.28
C SER A 325 20.73 -4.98 -23.59
N ASN A 326 21.30 -4.57 -24.72
CA ASN A 326 20.89 -5.12 -26.03
C ASN A 326 21.08 -6.64 -26.10
N ARG A 327 22.15 -7.16 -25.48
CA ARG A 327 22.39 -8.63 -25.38
C ARG A 327 21.21 -9.35 -24.73
N ILE A 328 20.62 -8.76 -23.72
CA ILE A 328 19.46 -9.33 -23.01
C ILE A 328 18.19 -9.17 -23.86
N LYS A 329 17.97 -7.99 -24.46
CA LYS A 329 16.81 -7.71 -25.32
C LYS A 329 16.73 -8.63 -26.55
N GLU A 330 17.85 -9.12 -27.04
CA GLU A 330 17.95 -10.01 -28.18
C GLU A 330 18.01 -11.51 -27.77
N ASN A 331 17.82 -11.82 -26.48
CA ASN A 331 17.97 -13.18 -25.98
C ASN A 331 16.70 -14.02 -26.17
N LEU A 332 16.71 -14.88 -27.18
CA LEU A 332 15.58 -15.75 -27.53
C LEU A 332 15.17 -16.71 -26.41
N GLU A 333 16.10 -17.21 -25.60
CA GLU A 333 15.80 -18.15 -24.52
C GLU A 333 15.01 -17.44 -23.39
N ILE A 334 15.34 -16.18 -23.10
CA ILE A 334 14.57 -15.34 -22.16
C ILE A 334 13.17 -15.05 -22.73
N ALA A 335 13.08 -14.67 -24.01
CA ALA A 335 11.82 -14.43 -24.68
C ALA A 335 10.89 -15.66 -24.66
N LYS A 336 11.41 -16.85 -24.99
CA LYS A 336 10.68 -18.11 -24.88
C LYS A 336 10.22 -18.41 -23.46
N LYS A 337 11.09 -18.20 -22.47
CA LYS A 337 10.73 -18.41 -21.06
C LYS A 337 9.59 -17.50 -20.63
N LEU A 338 9.62 -16.22 -21.00
CA LEU A 338 8.57 -15.26 -20.68
C LEU A 338 7.27 -15.56 -21.42
N SER A 339 7.32 -15.99 -22.68
CA SER A 339 6.13 -16.33 -23.45
C SER A 339 5.35 -17.50 -22.85
N ASN A 340 6.02 -18.47 -22.21
CA ASN A 340 5.37 -19.56 -21.47
C ASN A 340 4.50 -19.08 -20.30
N TYR A 341 4.60 -17.80 -19.94
CA TYR A 341 3.79 -17.18 -18.90
C TYR A 341 2.91 -16.04 -19.44
N GLY A 342 2.83 -15.97 -20.77
CA GLY A 342 1.97 -15.00 -21.45
C GLY A 342 2.52 -13.58 -21.48
N TYR A 343 3.84 -13.44 -21.57
CA TYR A 343 4.53 -12.16 -21.76
C TYR A 343 5.30 -12.17 -23.09
N VAL A 344 5.12 -11.14 -23.90
CA VAL A 344 5.90 -10.93 -25.12
C VAL A 344 7.01 -9.93 -24.80
N MET A 345 8.25 -10.39 -24.88
CA MET A 345 9.41 -9.56 -24.58
C MET A 345 9.63 -8.55 -25.71
N ILE A 346 9.99 -7.31 -25.37
CA ILE A 346 10.34 -6.26 -26.32
C ILE A 346 11.42 -6.76 -27.31
N GLY A 347 11.24 -6.48 -28.59
CA GLY A 347 12.09 -6.98 -29.66
C GLY A 347 11.65 -8.34 -30.24
N PHE A 348 10.73 -9.07 -29.59
CA PHE A 348 10.16 -10.33 -30.07
C PHE A 348 8.67 -10.25 -30.41
N ASN A 349 8.13 -9.06 -30.46
CA ASN A 349 6.75 -8.81 -30.81
C ASN A 349 6.41 -9.17 -32.28
N THR A 350 7.40 -9.29 -33.17
CA THR A 350 7.25 -9.79 -34.54
C THR A 350 7.51 -11.30 -34.67
N ASP A 351 8.01 -11.94 -33.61
CA ASP A 351 8.24 -13.39 -33.63
C ASP A 351 6.91 -14.12 -33.36
N LYS A 352 6.36 -14.72 -34.40
CA LYS A 352 5.08 -15.40 -34.39
C LYS A 352 4.99 -16.50 -33.33
N ASP A 353 6.04 -17.27 -33.14
CA ASP A 353 6.05 -18.39 -32.20
C ASP A 353 6.02 -17.87 -30.74
N ILE A 354 6.75 -16.80 -30.46
CA ILE A 354 6.77 -16.14 -29.16
C ILE A 354 5.39 -15.53 -28.84
N VAL A 355 4.82 -14.76 -29.77
CA VAL A 355 3.52 -14.10 -29.61
C VAL A 355 2.41 -15.13 -29.44
N VAL A 356 2.34 -16.15 -30.30
CA VAL A 356 1.35 -17.23 -30.22
C VAL A 356 1.45 -17.98 -28.90
N ASN A 357 2.69 -18.30 -28.47
CA ASN A 357 2.88 -18.98 -27.20
C ASN A 357 2.44 -18.10 -26.01
N ALA A 358 2.76 -16.81 -26.03
CA ALA A 358 2.31 -15.88 -25.00
C ALA A 358 0.78 -15.79 -24.94
N LEU A 359 0.10 -15.67 -26.08
CA LEU A 359 -1.36 -15.58 -26.18
C LEU A 359 -2.08 -16.85 -25.68
N LYS A 360 -1.50 -18.03 -25.85
CA LYS A 360 -2.04 -19.27 -25.28
C LYS A 360 -2.09 -19.24 -23.74
N HIS A 361 -1.14 -18.57 -23.11
CA HIS A 361 -1.04 -18.47 -21.65
C HIS A 361 -1.66 -17.20 -21.07
N ASN A 362 -1.76 -16.14 -21.86
CA ASN A 362 -2.42 -14.90 -21.53
C ASN A 362 -3.12 -14.32 -22.76
N PRO A 363 -4.44 -14.48 -22.89
CA PRO A 363 -5.20 -13.95 -24.03
C PRO A 363 -5.09 -12.44 -24.21
N TYR A 364 -4.65 -11.72 -23.19
CA TYR A 364 -4.48 -10.27 -23.18
C TYR A 364 -3.00 -9.85 -23.19
N ALA A 365 -2.09 -10.75 -23.62
CA ALA A 365 -0.69 -10.40 -23.75
C ALA A 365 -0.54 -9.21 -24.70
N ASP A 366 0.22 -8.19 -24.25
CA ASP A 366 0.58 -7.07 -25.09
C ASP A 366 1.74 -7.46 -26.00
N PHE A 367 1.56 -7.26 -27.29
CA PHE A 367 2.58 -7.53 -28.32
C PHE A 367 2.70 -6.35 -29.29
N GLY A 368 2.14 -5.18 -28.93
CA GLY A 368 2.20 -3.94 -29.70
C GLY A 368 1.30 -3.95 -30.95
N ASP A 369 1.54 -3.00 -31.84
CA ASP A 369 0.69 -2.70 -32.99
C ASP A 369 0.95 -3.60 -34.22
N ILE A 370 1.38 -4.84 -34.03
CA ILE A 370 1.69 -5.73 -35.14
C ILE A 370 0.46 -6.52 -35.53
N TRP A 371 0.02 -6.26 -36.76
CA TRP A 371 -1.11 -6.91 -37.38
C TRP A 371 -0.67 -7.99 -38.36
N ASP A 372 -0.66 -9.21 -37.88
CA ASP A 372 -0.73 -10.41 -38.71
C ASP A 372 -2.12 -11.00 -38.48
N PHE A 373 -2.84 -11.33 -39.56
CA PHE A 373 -4.20 -11.89 -39.49
C PHE A 373 -4.23 -13.16 -38.64
N ASP A 374 -3.23 -14.01 -38.78
CA ASP A 374 -3.14 -15.26 -38.02
C ASP A 374 -2.93 -14.99 -36.53
N ILE A 375 -2.13 -13.96 -36.17
CA ILE A 375 -1.91 -13.54 -34.78
C ILE A 375 -3.21 -12.95 -34.21
N ALA A 376 -3.90 -12.09 -34.95
CA ALA A 376 -5.17 -11.51 -34.52
C ALA A 376 -6.25 -12.59 -34.30
N GLN A 377 -6.31 -13.60 -35.18
CA GLN A 377 -7.21 -14.72 -35.04
C GLN A 377 -6.92 -15.56 -33.80
N ILE A 378 -5.64 -15.86 -33.54
CA ILE A 378 -5.22 -16.61 -32.36
C ILE A 378 -5.49 -15.83 -31.08
N ALA A 379 -5.24 -14.51 -31.07
CA ALA A 379 -5.53 -13.64 -29.95
C ALA A 379 -7.03 -13.66 -29.62
N ASN A 380 -7.89 -13.55 -30.61
CA ASN A 380 -9.34 -13.61 -30.43
C ASN A 380 -9.81 -14.96 -29.90
N ILE A 381 -9.33 -16.05 -30.49
CA ILE A 381 -9.65 -17.40 -30.04
C ILE A 381 -9.24 -17.58 -28.58
N SER A 382 -8.05 -17.11 -28.19
CA SER A 382 -7.55 -17.21 -26.84
C SER A 382 -8.32 -16.35 -25.85
N ARG A 383 -8.68 -15.11 -26.22
CA ARG A 383 -9.48 -14.18 -25.39
C ARG A 383 -10.87 -14.70 -25.06
N PHE A 384 -11.52 -15.40 -25.98
CA PHE A 384 -12.85 -15.94 -25.78
C PHE A 384 -12.86 -17.40 -25.28
N ASN A 385 -11.70 -17.93 -24.92
CA ASN A 385 -11.55 -19.31 -24.44
C ASN A 385 -12.24 -20.35 -25.35
N LEU A 386 -12.05 -20.18 -26.65
CA LEU A 386 -12.70 -20.99 -27.66
C LEU A 386 -11.94 -22.30 -27.89
N ASP A 387 -12.61 -23.41 -27.73
CA ASP A 387 -12.11 -24.71 -28.14
C ASP A 387 -12.16 -24.88 -29.67
N ASN A 388 -11.59 -25.96 -30.19
CA ASN A 388 -11.55 -26.23 -31.63
C ASN A 388 -12.93 -26.32 -32.30
N ASP A 389 -13.96 -26.70 -31.56
CA ASP A 389 -15.31 -26.83 -32.10
C ASP A 389 -16.00 -25.46 -32.17
N ASN A 390 -15.76 -24.60 -31.17
CA ASN A 390 -16.19 -23.20 -31.19
C ASN A 390 -15.47 -22.42 -32.30
N VAL A 391 -14.19 -22.67 -32.55
CA VAL A 391 -13.43 -22.06 -33.65
C VAL A 391 -14.05 -22.42 -35.00
N LYS A 392 -14.40 -23.69 -35.22
CA LYS A 392 -15.11 -24.10 -36.45
C LYS A 392 -16.47 -23.43 -36.62
N HIS A 393 -17.18 -23.27 -35.51
CA HIS A 393 -18.47 -22.56 -35.51
C HIS A 393 -18.31 -21.09 -35.88
N ILE A 394 -17.30 -20.41 -35.32
CA ILE A 394 -16.97 -19.00 -35.62
C ILE A 394 -16.53 -18.83 -37.08
N VAL A 395 -15.63 -19.70 -37.56
CA VAL A 395 -15.16 -19.66 -38.96
C VAL A 395 -16.34 -19.89 -39.95
N ASN A 396 -17.33 -20.69 -39.57
CA ASN A 396 -18.51 -20.94 -40.38
C ASN A 396 -19.58 -19.85 -40.23
N ASN A 397 -19.53 -19.05 -39.16
CA ASN A 397 -20.43 -17.92 -38.92
C ASN A 397 -19.71 -16.60 -39.13
N LYS A 398 -19.79 -16.06 -40.35
CA LYS A 398 -19.11 -14.83 -40.77
C LYS A 398 -19.43 -13.62 -39.87
N GLU A 399 -20.62 -13.55 -39.30
CA GLU A 399 -21.06 -12.44 -38.42
C GLU A 399 -20.29 -12.46 -37.11
N MET A 400 -20.18 -13.61 -36.46
CA MET A 400 -19.40 -13.75 -35.20
C MET A 400 -17.93 -13.48 -35.45
N MET A 401 -17.36 -13.95 -36.53
CA MET A 401 -15.99 -13.71 -36.90
C MET A 401 -15.73 -12.23 -37.17
N GLY A 402 -16.70 -11.54 -37.83
CA GLY A 402 -16.63 -10.10 -38.04
C GLY A 402 -16.60 -9.31 -36.73
N MET A 403 -17.51 -9.59 -35.80
CA MET A 403 -17.56 -8.93 -34.50
C MET A 403 -16.28 -9.11 -33.70
N GLN A 404 -15.70 -10.30 -33.70
CA GLN A 404 -14.48 -10.59 -32.97
C GLN A 404 -13.25 -9.90 -33.56
N LEU A 405 -13.17 -9.80 -34.88
CA LEU A 405 -12.16 -9.04 -35.57
C LEU A 405 -12.26 -7.54 -35.26
N ILE A 406 -13.48 -7.01 -35.22
CA ILE A 406 -13.75 -5.61 -34.86
C ILE A 406 -13.35 -5.31 -33.41
N LEU A 407 -13.67 -6.21 -32.48
CA LEU A 407 -13.23 -6.06 -31.09
C LEU A 407 -11.71 -6.07 -30.97
N ALA A 408 -11.01 -6.81 -31.81
CA ALA A 408 -9.56 -6.79 -31.88
C ALA A 408 -9.01 -5.49 -32.50
N ILE A 409 -9.71 -4.94 -33.50
CA ILE A 409 -9.35 -3.70 -34.19
C ILE A 409 -9.64 -2.48 -33.34
N ASN A 410 -10.75 -2.44 -32.59
CA ASN A 410 -11.11 -1.31 -31.73
C ASN A 410 -10.15 -1.09 -30.54
N SER A 411 -9.27 -2.05 -30.27
CA SER A 411 -8.17 -1.82 -29.34
C SER A 411 -6.99 -1.05 -29.93
N SER A 412 -7.05 -0.69 -31.25
CA SER A 412 -5.96 0.00 -31.94
C SER A 412 -6.54 1.01 -32.94
N SER A 413 -6.63 2.25 -32.54
CA SER A 413 -7.34 3.36 -33.20
C SER A 413 -6.85 3.79 -34.59
N ASN A 414 -5.81 3.17 -35.17
CA ASN A 414 -5.19 3.62 -36.44
C ASN A 414 -5.21 2.59 -37.58
N LEU A 415 -5.97 1.50 -37.44
CA LEU A 415 -5.78 0.32 -38.32
C LEU A 415 -6.88 0.04 -39.34
N VAL A 416 -7.89 0.91 -39.46
CA VAL A 416 -9.06 0.65 -40.35
C VAL A 416 -8.64 0.56 -41.83
N GLU A 417 -7.66 1.36 -42.27
CA GLU A 417 -7.22 1.32 -43.69
C GLU A 417 -6.30 0.12 -43.98
N ASP A 418 -5.40 -0.23 -43.05
CA ASP A 418 -4.46 -1.34 -43.25
C ASP A 418 -5.13 -2.71 -43.11
N THR A 419 -6.28 -2.79 -42.47
CA THR A 419 -7.02 -4.04 -42.25
C THR A 419 -8.11 -4.29 -43.32
N LYS A 420 -8.34 -3.36 -44.23
CA LYS A 420 -9.34 -3.48 -45.31
C LYS A 420 -9.25 -4.79 -46.10
N PRO A 421 -8.06 -5.32 -46.48
CA PRO A 421 -7.97 -6.60 -47.18
C PRO A 421 -8.51 -7.80 -46.37
N TYR A 422 -8.54 -7.71 -45.07
CA TYR A 422 -9.07 -8.75 -44.18
C TYR A 422 -10.60 -8.65 -44.06
N PHE A 423 -11.16 -7.44 -44.12
CA PHE A 423 -12.59 -7.20 -44.11
C PHE A 423 -13.27 -7.73 -45.40
N ASP A 424 -12.62 -7.67 -46.55
CA ASP A 424 -13.12 -8.25 -47.79
C ASP A 424 -13.37 -9.75 -47.66
N LYS A 425 -12.59 -10.47 -46.86
CA LYS A 425 -12.79 -11.89 -46.56
C LYS A 425 -13.94 -12.15 -45.58
N LEU A 426 -14.30 -11.15 -44.78
CA LEU A 426 -15.30 -11.21 -43.72
C LEU A 426 -16.63 -10.57 -44.09
N ASN A 427 -16.80 -10.15 -45.35
CA ASN A 427 -17.94 -9.37 -45.79
C ASN A 427 -17.99 -7.97 -45.14
N TYR A 428 -16.99 -7.16 -45.51
CA TYR A 428 -16.78 -5.79 -45.02
C TYR A 428 -18.03 -4.93 -45.04
N ASP A 429 -18.84 -5.04 -46.13
CA ASP A 429 -20.06 -4.25 -46.29
C ASP A 429 -21.06 -4.54 -45.16
N TRP A 430 -21.17 -5.79 -44.73
CA TRP A 430 -22.05 -6.16 -43.62
C TRP A 430 -21.57 -5.54 -42.29
N ILE A 431 -20.25 -5.47 -42.08
CA ILE A 431 -19.66 -4.90 -40.88
C ILE A 431 -19.92 -3.40 -40.80
N THR A 432 -19.76 -2.68 -41.93
CA THR A 432 -20.00 -1.24 -42.01
C THR A 432 -21.48 -0.88 -41.95
N ASP A 433 -22.34 -1.66 -42.61
CA ASP A 433 -23.78 -1.44 -42.63
C ASP A 433 -24.45 -1.64 -41.24
N ASN A 434 -23.85 -2.43 -40.39
CA ASN A 434 -24.35 -2.63 -39.01
C ASN A 434 -23.69 -1.74 -37.98
N ASN A 435 -22.84 -0.77 -38.37
CA ASN A 435 -22.12 0.16 -37.50
C ASN A 435 -21.38 -0.55 -36.36
N ILE A 436 -20.89 -1.76 -36.58
CA ILE A 436 -20.23 -2.54 -35.56
C ILE A 436 -18.79 -2.03 -35.48
N GLY A 437 -18.52 -1.16 -34.50
CA GLY A 437 -17.19 -0.70 -34.18
C GLY A 437 -16.66 0.49 -34.98
N VAL A 438 -17.54 1.18 -35.77
CA VAL A 438 -17.11 2.34 -36.59
C VAL A 438 -17.48 3.68 -35.96
N GLU A 439 -18.32 3.73 -34.95
CA GLU A 439 -18.62 4.96 -34.20
C GLU A 439 -18.53 4.72 -32.69
N ASP A 440 -17.77 5.56 -32.03
CA ASP A 440 -17.75 5.73 -30.58
C ASP A 440 -19.10 6.31 -30.11
N GLU A 441 -20.10 5.50 -29.86
CA GLU A 441 -21.34 5.93 -29.17
C GLU A 441 -21.24 5.90 -27.63
N TYR A 442 -20.06 5.76 -27.07
CA TYR A 442 -19.84 6.04 -25.66
C TYR A 442 -18.95 7.26 -25.50
N GLY A 443 -19.59 8.43 -25.73
CA GLY A 443 -19.04 9.71 -25.30
C GLY A 443 -18.89 9.77 -23.77
N TYR A 444 -17.77 9.31 -23.26
CA TYR A 444 -17.26 9.81 -22.01
C TYR A 444 -16.45 11.08 -22.33
N GLY A 445 -17.20 12.21 -22.37
CA GLY A 445 -16.57 13.52 -22.29
C GLY A 445 -15.82 13.60 -20.97
N TYR A 446 -14.50 13.59 -21.03
CA TYR A 446 -13.67 14.19 -20.00
C TYR A 446 -13.60 15.67 -20.34
N ASP A 447 -14.42 16.48 -19.66
CA ASP A 447 -14.16 17.91 -19.54
C ASP A 447 -12.85 18.10 -18.78
N TYR A 448 -11.97 18.92 -19.37
CA TYR A 448 -10.69 19.35 -18.83
C TYR A 448 -10.87 20.26 -17.62
#